data_a35364ede9af64758dd68b0868244da0
#
_entry.id   a35364ede9af64758dd68b0868244da0
#
_cell.length_a   1.000
_cell.length_b   1.000
_cell.length_c   1.000
_cell.angle_alpha   90.00
_cell.angle_beta   90.00
_cell.angle_gamma   90.00
#
_symmetry.space_group_name_H-M   'P 1'
#
loop_
_entity.id
_entity.type
_entity.pdbx_description
1 polymer ?
#
loop_
_entity_poly.entity_id
_entity_poly.type
_entity_poly.pdbx_seq_one_letter_code
_entity_poly.pdbx_strand_id
1 'polypeptide(L)'
;MTSLYAKGGGAVQIAEQIAARINDGALRPGELLPPVRQLAAELEVNPNTVASAYARLRDAGLVATRGRAGTVVLEPPLAAVSAAYAPRQVPAGMCDLASGNLDAALLPALTLGAAEVFPQQNGYDISGDLPVLTGLGREWLGRQGVALGEPAVFSGALDAMEKALRYHAQPGAAVWVEDPCWPPLLTLLRHLRLRPLPLAVDEQGCRLPESGTAGAVILTPRAHNPTGASLSAQRAQQWRGFLRDNPQCLAIVDDFWGPLSQQPLHLPFDGDRGLYVLSLSKFLSPDLRIALACGSPTLLQAMRADQYISERWVSHILQQIAAGLWGQALQEGQLQRAQQAYQARRDELVQRLNALNHTALAAGEGLHLWLPVRSETAAAQLMAQRGWLVQGGEPFRLKCGPALRVSLANVTPTQLAPLAQDLSEAMQAAAAIN
;
A
#
# COMPACT_ATOMS: atom_id res chain seq x y z
N MET A 1 -18.24 -41.97 -10.45
CA MET A 1 -17.61 -40.85 -9.75
C MET A 1 -17.89 -39.61 -10.58
N THR A 2 -18.69 -38.71 -10.09
CA THR A 2 -19.03 -37.45 -10.78
C THR A 2 -17.75 -36.64 -10.86
N SER A 3 -17.35 -36.23 -12.09
CA SER A 3 -16.17 -35.39 -12.28
C SER A 3 -16.26 -34.18 -11.37
N LEU A 4 -15.25 -33.97 -10.56
CA LEU A 4 -15.16 -32.87 -9.60
C LEU A 4 -15.00 -31.48 -10.30
N TYR A 5 -14.81 -31.49 -11.61
CA TYR A 5 -14.53 -30.31 -12.42
C TYR A 5 -15.43 -30.26 -13.66
N ALA A 6 -15.81 -29.07 -14.10
CA ALA A 6 -16.53 -28.89 -15.35
C ALA A 6 -15.62 -29.23 -16.55
N LYS A 7 -16.15 -30.01 -17.52
CA LYS A 7 -15.40 -30.37 -18.72
C LYS A 7 -15.13 -29.16 -19.60
N GLY A 8 -13.97 -29.17 -20.26
CA GLY A 8 -13.52 -28.09 -21.14
C GLY A 8 -12.94 -26.90 -20.38
N GLY A 9 -12.66 -25.83 -21.09
CA GLY A 9 -12.18 -24.56 -20.54
C GLY A 9 -10.71 -24.29 -20.77
N GLY A 10 -10.36 -23.00 -20.75
CA GLY A 10 -8.98 -22.52 -20.84
C GLY A 10 -8.23 -22.61 -19.49
N ALA A 11 -6.92 -22.41 -19.52
CA ALA A 11 -6.07 -22.47 -18.33
C ALA A 11 -6.54 -21.54 -17.19
N VAL A 12 -7.14 -20.40 -17.52
CA VAL A 12 -7.70 -19.44 -16.53
C VAL A 12 -8.89 -20.06 -15.82
N GLN A 13 -9.87 -20.57 -16.56
CA GLN A 13 -11.09 -21.17 -15.99
C GLN A 13 -10.80 -22.41 -15.13
N ILE A 14 -9.84 -23.24 -15.55
CA ILE A 14 -9.43 -24.42 -14.77
C ILE A 14 -8.74 -23.97 -13.46
N ALA A 15 -7.88 -22.96 -13.52
CA ALA A 15 -7.25 -22.41 -12.32
C ALA A 15 -8.29 -21.79 -11.35
N GLU A 16 -9.26 -21.06 -11.87
CA GLU A 16 -10.35 -20.47 -11.08
C GLU A 16 -11.23 -21.55 -10.40
N GLN A 17 -11.60 -22.62 -11.12
CA GLN A 17 -12.36 -23.73 -10.54
C GLN A 17 -11.59 -24.43 -9.41
N ILE A 18 -10.31 -24.67 -9.58
CA ILE A 18 -9.47 -25.28 -8.54
C ILE A 18 -9.31 -24.32 -7.37
N ALA A 19 -9.06 -23.02 -7.63
CA ALA A 19 -8.92 -22.01 -6.61
C ALA A 19 -10.21 -21.86 -5.77
N ALA A 20 -11.38 -21.87 -6.41
CA ALA A 20 -12.67 -21.83 -5.71
C ALA A 20 -12.78 -23.01 -4.73
N ARG A 21 -12.40 -24.22 -5.14
CA ARG A 21 -12.46 -25.43 -4.29
C ARG A 21 -11.44 -25.45 -3.16
N ILE A 22 -10.30 -24.78 -3.33
CA ILE A 22 -9.36 -24.58 -2.24
C ILE A 22 -9.96 -23.58 -1.23
N ASN A 23 -10.64 -22.55 -1.72
CA ASN A 23 -11.20 -21.50 -0.88
C ASN A 23 -12.46 -21.95 -0.12
N ASP A 24 -13.29 -22.81 -0.71
CA ASP A 24 -14.49 -23.39 -0.05
C ASP A 24 -14.16 -24.60 0.84
N GLY A 25 -12.88 -25.01 0.88
CA GLY A 25 -12.40 -26.13 1.69
C GLY A 25 -12.66 -27.52 1.10
N ALA A 26 -13.18 -27.61 -0.11
CA ALA A 26 -13.38 -28.88 -0.81
C ALA A 26 -12.05 -29.54 -1.24
N LEU A 27 -11.00 -28.72 -1.41
CA LEU A 27 -9.61 -29.15 -1.52
C LEU A 27 -8.83 -28.62 -0.32
N ARG A 28 -8.37 -29.52 0.55
CA ARG A 28 -7.73 -29.16 1.82
C ARG A 28 -6.22 -28.94 1.66
N PRO A 29 -5.61 -28.10 2.51
CA PRO A 29 -4.15 -28.03 2.61
C PRO A 29 -3.52 -29.40 2.80
N GLY A 30 -2.42 -29.65 2.08
CA GLY A 30 -1.75 -30.95 2.08
C GLY A 30 -2.31 -31.95 1.08
N GLU A 31 -3.49 -31.75 0.50
CA GLU A 31 -4.01 -32.61 -0.55
C GLU A 31 -3.24 -32.45 -1.86
N LEU A 32 -3.09 -33.56 -2.57
CA LEU A 32 -2.46 -33.60 -3.88
C LEU A 32 -3.48 -33.31 -4.98
N LEU A 33 -3.15 -32.39 -5.86
CA LEU A 33 -3.90 -32.23 -7.11
C LEU A 33 -3.62 -33.42 -8.04
N PRO A 34 -4.59 -33.80 -8.89
CA PRO A 34 -4.38 -34.85 -9.88
C PRO A 34 -3.17 -34.57 -10.76
N PRO A 35 -2.45 -35.59 -11.22
CA PRO A 35 -1.38 -35.40 -12.22
C PRO A 35 -1.91 -34.67 -13.46
N VAL A 36 -1.10 -33.79 -14.04
CA VAL A 36 -1.48 -32.94 -15.20
C VAL A 36 -2.14 -33.75 -16.33
N ARG A 37 -1.58 -34.92 -16.66
CA ARG A 37 -2.13 -35.77 -17.73
C ARG A 37 -3.47 -36.39 -17.36
N GLN A 38 -3.65 -36.75 -16.10
CA GLN A 38 -4.91 -37.31 -15.60
C GLN A 38 -6.01 -36.26 -15.62
N LEU A 39 -5.76 -35.08 -15.05
CA LEU A 39 -6.75 -34.00 -15.05
C LEU A 39 -7.07 -33.53 -16.48
N ALA A 40 -6.10 -33.47 -17.36
CA ALA A 40 -6.31 -33.14 -18.77
C ALA A 40 -7.24 -34.10 -19.48
N ALA A 41 -7.11 -35.41 -19.21
CA ALA A 41 -8.00 -36.45 -19.74
C ALA A 41 -9.43 -36.32 -19.15
N GLU A 42 -9.54 -36.06 -17.84
CA GLU A 42 -10.85 -35.86 -17.17
C GLU A 42 -11.62 -34.62 -17.69
N LEU A 43 -10.88 -33.56 -18.00
CA LEU A 43 -11.44 -32.30 -18.50
C LEU A 43 -11.59 -32.25 -20.02
N GLU A 44 -11.07 -33.23 -20.73
CA GLU A 44 -11.02 -33.30 -22.22
C GLU A 44 -10.26 -32.10 -22.84
N VAL A 45 -9.15 -31.70 -22.20
CA VAL A 45 -8.29 -30.57 -22.64
C VAL A 45 -6.86 -30.99 -22.88
N ASN A 46 -6.08 -30.13 -23.53
CA ASN A 46 -4.65 -30.37 -23.73
C ASN A 46 -3.89 -30.36 -22.39
N PRO A 47 -2.95 -31.29 -22.13
CA PRO A 47 -2.10 -31.30 -20.94
C PRO A 47 -1.37 -29.97 -20.68
N ASN A 48 -0.98 -29.24 -21.71
CA ASN A 48 -0.36 -27.91 -21.56
C ASN A 48 -1.33 -26.89 -20.97
N THR A 49 -2.64 -27.01 -21.21
CA THR A 49 -3.66 -26.14 -20.61
C THR A 49 -3.73 -26.37 -19.11
N VAL A 50 -3.71 -27.60 -18.64
CA VAL A 50 -3.68 -27.94 -17.21
C VAL A 50 -2.34 -27.53 -16.59
N ALA A 51 -1.23 -27.76 -17.28
CA ALA A 51 0.09 -27.31 -16.79
C ALA A 51 0.14 -25.80 -16.59
N SER A 52 -0.44 -25.04 -17.52
CA SER A 52 -0.58 -23.58 -17.41
C SER A 52 -1.52 -23.17 -16.26
N ALA A 53 -2.63 -23.90 -16.03
CA ALA A 53 -3.50 -23.68 -14.89
C ALA A 53 -2.77 -23.93 -13.56
N TYR A 54 -1.99 -25.01 -13.45
CA TYR A 54 -1.19 -25.31 -12.27
C TYR A 54 -0.07 -24.29 -12.04
N ALA A 55 0.54 -23.77 -13.11
CA ALA A 55 1.49 -22.67 -12.99
C ALA A 55 0.83 -21.42 -12.39
N ARG A 56 -0.37 -21.06 -12.85
CA ARG A 56 -1.14 -19.94 -12.30
C ARG A 56 -1.48 -20.13 -10.83
N LEU A 57 -1.91 -21.34 -10.43
CA LEU A 57 -2.19 -21.67 -9.03
C LEU A 57 -0.92 -21.58 -8.15
N ARG A 58 0.21 -21.99 -8.69
CA ARG A 58 1.51 -21.88 -8.00
C ARG A 58 1.94 -20.43 -7.86
N ASP A 59 1.79 -19.62 -8.91
CA ASP A 59 2.10 -18.19 -8.91
C ASP A 59 1.19 -17.42 -7.92
N ALA A 60 -0.06 -17.92 -7.74
CA ALA A 60 -0.99 -17.44 -6.73
C ALA A 60 -0.72 -17.97 -5.30
N GLY A 61 0.30 -18.81 -5.11
CA GLY A 61 0.63 -19.39 -3.80
C GLY A 61 -0.43 -20.36 -3.25
N LEU A 62 -1.31 -20.89 -4.11
CA LEU A 62 -2.34 -21.85 -3.72
C LEU A 62 -1.82 -23.28 -3.68
N VAL A 63 -0.82 -23.59 -4.50
CA VAL A 63 -0.23 -24.92 -4.61
C VAL A 63 1.29 -24.83 -4.75
N ALA A 64 2.00 -25.92 -4.39
CA ALA A 64 3.42 -26.07 -4.64
C ALA A 64 3.69 -27.38 -5.37
N THR A 65 4.63 -27.37 -6.33
CA THR A 65 5.11 -28.59 -7.00
C THR A 65 6.31 -29.13 -6.24
N ARG A 66 6.19 -30.38 -5.74
CA ARG A 66 7.24 -31.07 -4.99
C ARG A 66 7.90 -32.18 -5.82
N GLY A 67 8.35 -31.83 -7.02
CA GLY A 67 9.02 -32.79 -7.91
C GLY A 67 8.18 -34.04 -8.17
N ARG A 68 8.71 -35.22 -7.84
CA ARG A 68 8.01 -36.52 -8.01
C ARG A 68 6.81 -36.71 -7.09
N ALA A 69 6.71 -35.94 -6.01
CA ALA A 69 5.58 -35.99 -5.07
C ALA A 69 4.31 -35.28 -5.59
N GLY A 70 4.37 -34.62 -6.75
CA GLY A 70 3.21 -33.99 -7.37
C GLY A 70 3.00 -32.54 -6.96
N THR A 71 1.80 -32.03 -7.22
CA THR A 71 1.37 -30.66 -6.86
C THR A 71 0.44 -30.74 -5.64
N VAL A 72 0.82 -30.08 -4.56
CA VAL A 72 0.12 -30.10 -3.27
C VAL A 72 -0.54 -28.75 -3.01
N VAL A 73 -1.75 -28.76 -2.44
CA VAL A 73 -2.44 -27.58 -1.95
C VAL A 73 -1.68 -27.03 -0.72
N LEU A 74 -1.35 -25.75 -0.76
CA LEU A 74 -0.67 -25.07 0.33
C LEU A 74 -1.68 -24.66 1.43
N GLU A 75 -1.20 -24.62 2.67
CA GLU A 75 -1.92 -23.88 3.70
C GLU A 75 -2.04 -22.40 3.27
N PRO A 76 -3.18 -21.72 3.59
CA PRO A 76 -3.22 -20.28 3.46
C PRO A 76 -1.95 -19.74 4.13
N PRO A 77 -1.19 -18.85 3.53
CA PRO A 77 -0.08 -18.23 4.23
C PRO A 77 -0.71 -17.59 5.47
N LEU A 78 -0.49 -18.17 6.64
CA LEU A 78 -0.56 -17.41 7.88
C LEU A 78 0.27 -16.19 7.55
N ALA A 79 -0.39 -15.02 7.53
CA ALA A 79 0.27 -13.78 7.20
C ALA A 79 1.49 -13.73 8.12
N ALA A 80 2.63 -14.17 7.59
CA ALA A 80 3.86 -13.97 8.29
C ALA A 80 3.88 -12.46 8.47
N VAL A 81 3.62 -12.01 9.69
CA VAL A 81 3.80 -10.61 10.06
C VAL A 81 5.18 -10.34 9.54
N SER A 82 5.24 -9.66 8.40
CA SER A 82 6.49 -9.40 7.71
C SER A 82 7.45 -8.88 8.78
N ALA A 83 8.67 -9.39 8.82
CA ALA A 83 9.70 -8.89 9.73
C ALA A 83 9.82 -7.36 9.68
N ALA A 84 9.33 -6.73 8.60
CA ALA A 84 9.17 -5.29 8.45
C ALA A 84 8.15 -4.65 9.43
N TYR A 85 7.26 -5.45 10.06
CA TYR A 85 6.26 -4.99 11.04
C TYR A 85 6.57 -5.37 12.47
N ALA A 86 7.50 -6.30 12.71
CA ALA A 86 7.93 -6.57 14.06
C ALA A 86 8.42 -5.24 14.69
N PRO A 87 7.98 -4.92 15.93
CA PRO A 87 8.48 -3.76 16.65
C PRO A 87 10.01 -3.80 16.64
N ARG A 88 10.63 -2.84 15.97
CA ARG A 88 12.08 -2.78 15.87
C ARG A 88 12.61 -2.11 17.12
N GLN A 89 13.44 -2.80 17.89
CA GLN A 89 14.19 -2.16 18.94
C GLN A 89 15.32 -1.35 18.30
N VAL A 90 15.32 -0.05 18.55
CA VAL A 90 16.41 0.83 18.14
C VAL A 90 17.53 0.69 19.19
N PRO A 91 18.75 0.27 18.80
CA PRO A 91 19.85 0.18 19.75
C PRO A 91 20.13 1.54 20.40
N ALA A 92 20.55 1.51 21.67
CA ALA A 92 20.89 2.74 22.39
C ALA A 92 21.97 3.55 21.65
N GLY A 93 21.75 4.84 21.52
CA GLY A 93 22.68 5.75 20.84
C GLY A 93 22.54 5.81 19.31
N MET A 94 21.64 5.03 18.69
CA MET A 94 21.37 5.11 17.26
C MET A 94 20.17 6.02 16.97
N CYS A 95 20.25 6.73 15.85
CA CYS A 95 19.13 7.48 15.28
C CYS A 95 18.30 6.58 14.36
N ASP A 96 17.00 6.48 14.60
CA ASP A 96 16.08 5.66 13.79
C ASP A 96 15.68 6.39 12.50
N LEU A 97 16.24 5.96 11.40
CA LEU A 97 15.89 6.35 10.04
C LEU A 97 15.22 5.20 9.27
N ALA A 98 14.97 4.06 9.93
CA ALA A 98 14.41 2.86 9.33
C ALA A 98 12.89 2.78 9.48
N SER A 99 12.31 3.36 10.53
CA SER A 99 10.87 3.30 10.76
C SER A 99 10.10 4.29 9.86
N GLY A 100 8.80 4.06 9.72
CA GLY A 100 7.87 5.02 9.11
C GLY A 100 7.16 5.87 10.16
N ASN A 101 7.71 5.97 11.37
CA ASN A 101 7.15 6.78 12.45
C ASN A 101 7.17 8.27 12.09
N LEU A 102 6.25 9.00 12.70
CA LEU A 102 6.12 10.43 12.54
C LEU A 102 6.89 11.16 13.64
N ASP A 103 7.22 12.41 13.38
CA ASP A 103 7.68 13.32 14.43
C ASP A 103 6.47 13.66 15.33
N ALA A 104 6.51 13.21 16.58
CA ALA A 104 5.43 13.42 17.54
C ALA A 104 5.15 14.91 17.81
N ALA A 105 6.15 15.78 17.68
CA ALA A 105 6.00 17.22 17.86
C ALA A 105 5.22 17.88 16.71
N LEU A 106 5.10 17.21 15.57
CA LEU A 106 4.37 17.69 14.41
C LEU A 106 2.94 17.12 14.33
N LEU A 107 2.55 16.23 15.25
CA LEU A 107 1.19 15.73 15.36
C LEU A 107 0.33 16.68 16.22
N PRO A 108 -1.01 16.75 15.98
CA PRO A 108 -1.91 17.47 16.89
C PRO A 108 -1.86 16.86 18.29
N ALA A 109 -1.90 17.72 19.31
CA ALA A 109 -1.95 17.26 20.69
C ALA A 109 -3.32 16.64 21.00
N LEU A 110 -3.33 15.44 21.53
CA LEU A 110 -4.54 14.78 22.03
C LEU A 110 -4.97 15.45 23.34
N THR A 111 -5.82 16.46 23.25
CA THR A 111 -6.51 17.04 24.40
C THR A 111 -7.95 16.53 24.42
N LEU A 112 -8.24 15.55 25.25
CA LEU A 112 -9.57 14.99 25.40
C LEU A 112 -10.33 15.70 26.51
N GLY A 113 -11.26 16.59 26.15
CA GLY A 113 -12.32 17.02 27.07
C GLY A 113 -13.36 15.91 27.24
N ALA A 114 -13.58 15.42 28.45
CA ALA A 114 -14.45 14.26 28.71
C ALA A 114 -15.90 14.43 28.20
N ALA A 115 -16.40 15.66 28.09
CA ALA A 115 -17.76 15.95 27.62
C ALA A 115 -17.89 15.92 26.08
N GLU A 116 -16.77 16.06 25.35
CA GLU A 116 -16.77 16.11 23.88
C GLU A 116 -16.52 14.72 23.24
N VAL A 117 -16.04 13.77 24.04
CA VAL A 117 -15.59 12.45 23.55
C VAL A 117 -16.72 11.42 23.54
N PHE A 118 -17.75 11.62 24.35
CA PHE A 118 -18.85 10.66 24.44
C PHE A 118 -20.10 11.21 23.74
N PRO A 119 -20.29 10.90 22.45
CA PRO A 119 -21.60 11.09 21.84
C PRO A 119 -22.63 10.33 22.67
N GLN A 120 -23.89 10.81 22.64
CA GLN A 120 -24.99 10.09 23.30
C GLN A 120 -24.85 8.60 23.04
N GLN A 121 -24.95 7.78 24.10
CA GLN A 121 -24.89 6.33 23.95
C GLN A 121 -26.08 5.89 23.10
N ASN A 122 -25.78 5.63 21.84
CA ASN A 122 -26.75 5.11 20.88
C ASN A 122 -26.65 3.59 20.90
N GLY A 123 -27.79 2.90 20.84
CA GLY A 123 -27.81 1.46 20.68
C GLY A 123 -27.33 1.01 19.30
N TYR A 124 -27.52 -0.26 18.98
CA TYR A 124 -27.17 -0.85 17.69
C TYR A 124 -28.00 -0.33 16.51
N ASP A 125 -29.04 0.45 16.77
CA ASP A 125 -29.93 1.02 15.75
C ASP A 125 -29.31 2.22 15.00
N ILE A 126 -28.22 2.79 15.53
CA ILE A 126 -27.46 3.86 14.87
C ILE A 126 -26.16 3.26 14.35
N SER A 127 -26.19 2.87 13.10
CA SER A 127 -25.04 2.45 12.33
C SER A 127 -24.69 3.54 11.32
N GLY A 128 -23.39 3.68 11.02
CA GLY A 128 -22.93 4.56 9.97
C GLY A 128 -21.82 5.49 10.42
N ASP A 129 -21.51 6.43 9.57
CA ASP A 129 -20.40 7.35 9.79
C ASP A 129 -20.89 8.64 10.38
N LEU A 130 -20.07 9.27 11.23
CA LEU A 130 -20.41 10.57 11.79
C LEU A 130 -20.34 11.66 10.71
N PRO A 131 -21.43 12.43 10.50
CA PRO A 131 -21.46 13.48 9.48
C PRO A 131 -20.38 14.53 9.65
N VAL A 132 -19.94 14.79 10.90
CA VAL A 132 -18.84 15.72 11.18
C VAL A 132 -17.52 15.27 10.55
N LEU A 133 -17.19 13.99 10.59
CA LEU A 133 -15.97 13.47 10.02
C LEU A 133 -16.05 13.34 8.49
N THR A 134 -17.15 12.80 7.97
CA THR A 134 -17.35 12.69 6.51
C THR A 134 -17.45 14.08 5.86
N GLY A 135 -18.04 15.06 6.57
CA GLY A 135 -18.09 16.46 6.15
C GLY A 135 -16.70 17.07 5.97
N LEU A 136 -15.80 16.85 6.94
CA LEU A 136 -14.39 17.29 6.82
C LEU A 136 -13.69 16.64 5.62
N GLY A 137 -13.91 15.36 5.38
CA GLY A 137 -13.37 14.66 4.23
C GLY A 137 -13.88 15.20 2.89
N ARG A 138 -15.18 15.48 2.79
CA ARG A 138 -15.79 16.11 1.61
C ARG A 138 -15.26 17.52 1.39
N GLU A 139 -15.15 18.33 2.43
CA GLU A 139 -14.59 19.68 2.35
C GLU A 139 -13.11 19.64 1.90
N TRP A 140 -12.34 18.70 2.42
CA TRP A 140 -10.96 18.47 2.00
C TRP A 140 -10.89 18.18 0.49
N LEU A 141 -11.67 17.23 -0.03
CA LEU A 141 -11.70 16.89 -1.45
C LEU A 141 -12.15 18.08 -2.31
N GLY A 142 -13.15 18.83 -1.85
CA GLY A 142 -13.61 20.06 -2.53
C GLY A 142 -12.49 21.09 -2.66
N ARG A 143 -11.67 21.29 -1.63
CA ARG A 143 -10.48 22.17 -1.67
C ARG A 143 -9.41 21.67 -2.65
N GLN A 144 -9.35 20.36 -2.91
CA GLN A 144 -8.48 19.78 -3.94
C GLN A 144 -9.06 19.87 -5.36
N GLY A 145 -10.25 20.47 -5.53
CA GLY A 145 -10.94 20.49 -6.82
C GLY A 145 -11.46 19.13 -7.28
N VAL A 146 -11.64 18.20 -6.34
CA VAL A 146 -12.07 16.82 -6.60
C VAL A 146 -13.51 16.64 -6.13
N ALA A 147 -14.40 16.30 -7.06
CA ALA A 147 -15.79 15.94 -6.77
C ALA A 147 -15.95 14.42 -6.80
N LEU A 148 -15.92 13.80 -5.63
CA LEU A 148 -16.27 12.39 -5.40
C LEU A 148 -17.55 12.32 -4.56
N GLY A 149 -18.18 11.13 -4.50
CA GLY A 149 -19.34 10.88 -3.66
C GLY A 149 -19.04 11.04 -2.15
N GLU A 150 -20.05 10.79 -1.30
CA GLU A 150 -19.89 10.86 0.15
C GLU A 150 -18.79 9.92 0.63
N PRO A 151 -17.86 10.41 1.47
CA PRO A 151 -16.86 9.56 2.09
C PRO A 151 -17.47 8.51 3.00
N ALA A 152 -16.90 7.32 2.99
CA ALA A 152 -17.20 6.23 3.91
C ALA A 152 -16.02 6.01 4.86
N VAL A 153 -16.29 5.69 6.15
CA VAL A 153 -15.26 5.51 7.18
C VAL A 153 -14.87 4.03 7.31
N PHE A 154 -13.57 3.75 7.28
CA PHE A 154 -12.99 2.41 7.42
C PHE A 154 -11.88 2.38 8.47
N SER A 155 -11.51 1.16 8.93
CA SER A 155 -10.51 0.93 9.98
C SER A 155 -9.06 1.09 9.47
N GLY A 156 -8.83 2.12 8.66
CA GLY A 156 -7.55 2.44 8.04
C GLY A 156 -7.49 2.12 6.55
N ALA A 157 -6.46 2.61 5.88
CA ALA A 157 -6.34 2.50 4.42
C ALA A 157 -6.23 1.04 3.94
N LEU A 158 -5.46 0.19 4.66
CA LEU A 158 -5.34 -1.24 4.29
C LEU A 158 -6.68 -1.97 4.40
N ASP A 159 -7.49 -1.66 5.42
CA ASP A 159 -8.83 -2.23 5.58
C ASP A 159 -9.75 -1.84 4.41
N ALA A 160 -9.76 -0.56 4.04
CA ALA A 160 -10.53 -0.10 2.89
C ALA A 160 -10.08 -0.77 1.57
N MET A 161 -8.76 -0.86 1.35
CA MET A 161 -8.20 -1.52 0.18
C MET A 161 -8.49 -3.02 0.15
N GLU A 162 -8.41 -3.70 1.31
CA GLU A 162 -8.74 -5.12 1.43
C GLU A 162 -10.18 -5.39 1.02
N LYS A 163 -11.14 -4.65 1.59
CA LYS A 163 -12.57 -4.80 1.29
C LYS A 163 -12.88 -4.55 -0.19
N ALA A 164 -12.27 -3.53 -0.79
CA ALA A 164 -12.42 -3.25 -2.21
C ALA A 164 -11.86 -4.38 -3.09
N LEU A 165 -10.67 -4.88 -2.76
CA LEU A 165 -10.03 -5.96 -3.51
C LEU A 165 -10.79 -7.29 -3.36
N ARG A 166 -11.30 -7.62 -2.16
CA ARG A 166 -12.14 -8.81 -1.94
C ARG A 166 -13.39 -8.82 -2.79
N TYR A 167 -14.02 -7.66 -2.96
CA TYR A 167 -15.20 -7.53 -3.81
C TYR A 167 -14.87 -7.63 -5.30
N HIS A 168 -13.76 -7.02 -5.73
CA HIS A 168 -13.47 -6.79 -7.14
C HIS A 168 -12.59 -7.88 -7.78
N ALA A 169 -11.67 -8.49 -7.03
CA ALA A 169 -10.65 -9.39 -7.56
C ALA A 169 -10.80 -10.82 -7.02
N GLN A 170 -10.64 -11.80 -7.90
CA GLN A 170 -10.59 -13.21 -7.51
C GLN A 170 -9.15 -13.63 -7.15
N PRO A 171 -8.96 -14.63 -6.26
CA PRO A 171 -7.65 -15.22 -6.01
C PRO A 171 -6.93 -15.61 -7.31
N GLY A 172 -5.64 -15.27 -7.40
CA GLY A 172 -4.85 -15.44 -8.61
C GLY A 172 -4.91 -14.26 -9.59
N ALA A 173 -5.84 -13.32 -9.40
CA ALA A 173 -5.91 -12.13 -10.26
C ALA A 173 -4.65 -11.27 -10.11
N ALA A 174 -4.24 -10.67 -11.23
CA ALA A 174 -3.14 -9.73 -11.25
C ALA A 174 -3.59 -8.36 -10.72
N VAL A 175 -2.71 -7.72 -9.95
CA VAL A 175 -2.87 -6.34 -9.48
C VAL A 175 -1.59 -5.58 -9.79
N TRP A 176 -1.69 -4.49 -10.54
CA TRP A 176 -0.57 -3.60 -10.75
C TRP A 176 -0.27 -2.80 -9.49
N VAL A 177 1.01 -2.74 -9.14
CA VAL A 177 1.52 -1.98 -7.99
C VAL A 177 2.79 -1.23 -8.37
N GLU A 178 3.04 -0.16 -7.71
CA GLU A 178 4.27 0.62 -7.82
C GLU A 178 5.49 -0.23 -7.42
N ASP A 179 6.62 -0.04 -8.09
CA ASP A 179 7.88 -0.69 -7.75
C ASP A 179 9.00 0.36 -7.71
N PRO A 180 9.54 0.66 -6.51
CA PRO A 180 9.33 0.00 -5.23
C PRO A 180 7.92 0.17 -4.66
N CYS A 181 7.47 -0.79 -3.84
CA CYS A 181 6.13 -0.85 -3.26
C CYS A 181 6.19 -0.87 -1.73
N TRP A 182 5.25 -0.23 -1.09
CA TRP A 182 5.09 -0.29 0.37
C TRP A 182 4.86 -1.75 0.83
N PRO A 183 5.72 -2.33 1.71
CA PRO A 183 5.66 -3.77 2.04
C PRO A 183 4.33 -4.27 2.60
N PRO A 184 3.57 -3.49 3.41
CA PRO A 184 2.24 -3.91 3.85
C PRO A 184 1.25 -4.19 2.73
N LEU A 185 1.31 -3.39 1.67
CA LEU A 185 0.46 -3.62 0.52
C LEU A 185 0.82 -4.95 -0.17
N LEU A 186 2.11 -5.25 -0.31
CA LEU A 186 2.55 -6.55 -0.83
C LEU A 186 2.11 -7.72 0.05
N THR A 187 2.12 -7.51 1.38
CA THR A 187 1.64 -8.51 2.35
C THR A 187 0.13 -8.70 2.23
N LEU A 188 -0.65 -7.62 2.09
CA LEU A 188 -2.09 -7.67 1.87
C LEU A 188 -2.43 -8.45 0.59
N LEU A 189 -1.77 -8.14 -0.52
CA LEU A 189 -2.01 -8.83 -1.79
C LEU A 189 -1.71 -10.33 -1.69
N ARG A 190 -0.62 -10.71 -1.02
CA ARG A 190 -0.30 -12.13 -0.75
C ARG A 190 -1.36 -12.80 0.12
N HIS A 191 -1.85 -12.10 1.16
CA HIS A 191 -2.92 -12.59 2.02
C HIS A 191 -4.21 -12.85 1.23
N LEU A 192 -4.55 -11.95 0.32
CA LEU A 192 -5.69 -12.08 -0.59
C LEU A 192 -5.41 -13.02 -1.77
N ARG A 193 -4.22 -13.62 -1.84
CA ARG A 193 -3.77 -14.49 -2.94
C ARG A 193 -3.84 -13.79 -4.30
N LEU A 194 -3.63 -12.48 -4.31
CA LEU A 194 -3.52 -11.68 -5.52
C LEU A 194 -2.05 -11.61 -5.96
N ARG A 195 -1.82 -11.51 -7.24
CA ARG A 195 -0.48 -11.51 -7.84
C ARG A 195 -0.04 -10.06 -8.14
N PRO A 196 0.92 -9.50 -7.39
CA PRO A 196 1.42 -8.16 -7.67
C PRO A 196 2.21 -8.15 -9.00
N LEU A 197 1.92 -7.18 -9.86
CA LEU A 197 2.67 -6.87 -11.07
C LEU A 197 3.34 -5.51 -10.93
N PRO A 198 4.67 -5.43 -11.04
CA PRO A 198 5.40 -4.20 -10.80
C PRO A 198 5.24 -3.20 -11.93
N LEU A 199 5.03 -1.93 -11.57
CA LEU A 199 5.10 -0.77 -12.42
C LEU A 199 6.18 0.18 -11.92
N ALA A 200 7.07 0.61 -12.80
CA ALA A 200 8.14 1.53 -12.42
C ALA A 200 7.58 2.88 -11.98
N VAL A 201 8.24 3.50 -11.02
CA VAL A 201 7.97 4.87 -10.55
C VAL A 201 9.10 5.78 -11.01
N ASP A 202 8.74 6.88 -11.66
CA ASP A 202 9.66 7.94 -12.05
C ASP A 202 9.28 9.29 -11.40
N GLU A 203 9.88 10.37 -11.80
CA GLU A 203 9.65 11.71 -11.26
C GLU A 203 8.20 12.21 -11.46
N GLN A 204 7.47 11.64 -12.41
CA GLN A 204 6.06 11.95 -12.67
C GLN A 204 5.10 10.98 -11.96
N GLY A 205 5.61 10.11 -11.09
CA GLY A 205 4.85 9.06 -10.40
C GLY A 205 4.82 7.73 -11.16
N CYS A 206 3.86 6.89 -10.84
CA CYS A 206 3.75 5.54 -11.41
C CYS A 206 3.57 5.55 -12.93
N ARG A 207 4.39 4.79 -13.64
CA ARG A 207 4.31 4.60 -15.10
C ARG A 207 3.17 3.66 -15.47
N LEU A 208 2.64 3.84 -16.68
CA LEU A 208 1.65 2.91 -17.23
C LEU A 208 2.31 1.56 -17.54
N PRO A 209 1.52 0.46 -17.54
CA PRO A 209 2.02 -0.83 -17.99
C PRO A 209 2.36 -0.78 -19.49
N GLU A 210 3.46 -1.42 -19.88
CA GLU A 210 3.83 -1.54 -21.28
C GLU A 210 2.96 -2.57 -22.02
N SER A 211 2.48 -3.57 -21.27
CA SER A 211 1.63 -4.66 -21.81
C SER A 211 0.94 -5.41 -20.66
N GLY A 212 -0.03 -6.22 -21.00
CA GLY A 212 -0.73 -7.10 -20.08
C GLY A 212 -2.04 -6.51 -19.56
N THR A 213 -2.73 -7.27 -18.72
CA THR A 213 -3.99 -6.90 -18.07
C THR A 213 -3.91 -7.21 -16.58
N ALA A 214 -4.61 -6.41 -15.78
CA ALA A 214 -4.80 -6.66 -14.36
C ALA A 214 -6.22 -6.29 -13.95
N GLY A 215 -6.72 -6.93 -12.90
CA GLY A 215 -8.05 -6.63 -12.34
C GLY A 215 -8.06 -5.32 -11.56
N ALA A 216 -6.92 -4.91 -11.00
CA ALA A 216 -6.82 -3.65 -10.29
C ALA A 216 -5.42 -3.01 -10.45
N VAL A 217 -5.34 -1.72 -10.17
CA VAL A 217 -4.09 -0.97 -9.98
C VAL A 217 -4.18 -0.17 -8.69
N ILE A 218 -3.08 -0.16 -7.92
CA ILE A 218 -2.98 0.63 -6.68
C ILE A 218 -1.89 1.66 -6.87
N LEU A 219 -2.25 2.93 -6.71
CA LEU A 219 -1.41 4.09 -7.00
C LEU A 219 -1.36 5.03 -5.81
N THR A 220 -0.17 5.57 -5.54
CA THR A 220 0.04 6.62 -4.55
C THR A 220 0.08 7.97 -5.28
N PRO A 221 -0.88 8.87 -5.05
CA PRO A 221 -0.96 10.10 -5.82
C PRO A 221 0.09 11.12 -5.42
N ARG A 222 0.59 11.05 -4.17
CA ARG A 222 1.49 12.04 -3.57
C ARG A 222 2.43 11.40 -2.57
N ALA A 223 3.67 11.91 -2.50
CA ALA A 223 4.68 11.46 -1.52
C ALA A 223 4.89 9.94 -1.51
N HIS A 224 4.93 9.31 -2.66
CA HIS A 224 5.06 7.85 -2.78
C HIS A 224 6.08 7.25 -1.80
N ASN A 225 5.67 6.24 -1.05
CA ASN A 225 6.56 5.52 -0.15
C ASN A 225 7.16 4.30 -0.86
N PRO A 226 8.49 4.33 -1.20
CA PRO A 226 9.52 5.13 -0.52
C PRO A 226 10.11 6.29 -1.33
N THR A 227 9.74 6.53 -2.57
CA THR A 227 10.49 7.43 -3.48
C THR A 227 10.25 8.92 -3.23
N GLY A 228 9.08 9.28 -2.69
CA GLY A 228 8.64 10.65 -2.56
C GLY A 228 8.07 11.26 -3.86
N ALA A 229 7.93 10.47 -4.91
CA ALA A 229 7.33 10.91 -6.17
C ALA A 229 5.84 11.23 -6.01
N SER A 230 5.34 12.13 -6.85
CA SER A 230 3.92 12.47 -6.92
C SER A 230 3.40 12.35 -8.35
N LEU A 231 2.16 11.96 -8.50
CA LEU A 231 1.53 11.77 -9.80
C LEU A 231 1.32 13.14 -10.48
N SER A 232 2.00 13.38 -11.59
CA SER A 232 1.85 14.62 -12.35
C SER A 232 0.48 14.68 -13.03
N ALA A 233 0.03 15.91 -13.36
CA ALA A 233 -1.21 16.11 -14.12
C ALA A 233 -1.19 15.35 -15.45
N GLN A 234 -0.05 15.34 -16.14
CA GLN A 234 0.13 14.64 -17.40
C GLN A 234 0.01 13.12 -17.21
N ARG A 235 0.70 12.56 -16.19
CA ARG A 235 0.66 11.13 -15.89
C ARG A 235 -0.74 10.69 -15.45
N ALA A 236 -1.42 11.48 -14.64
CA ALA A 236 -2.81 11.23 -14.26
C ALA A 236 -3.75 11.23 -15.48
N GLN A 237 -3.54 12.12 -16.45
CA GLN A 237 -4.31 12.13 -17.69
C GLN A 237 -4.05 10.87 -18.53
N GLN A 238 -2.81 10.41 -18.62
CA GLN A 238 -2.46 9.15 -19.29
C GLN A 238 -3.16 7.97 -18.63
N TRP A 239 -3.14 7.90 -17.30
CA TRP A 239 -3.85 6.87 -16.54
C TRP A 239 -5.36 6.92 -16.77
N ARG A 240 -5.98 8.11 -16.79
CA ARG A 240 -7.42 8.25 -17.13
C ARG A 240 -7.75 7.68 -18.50
N GLY A 241 -6.92 7.95 -19.50
CA GLY A 241 -7.06 7.36 -20.83
C GLY A 241 -7.00 5.83 -20.77
N PHE A 242 -5.94 5.31 -20.18
CA PHE A 242 -5.73 3.87 -20.04
C PHE A 242 -6.89 3.16 -19.30
N LEU A 243 -7.38 3.73 -18.20
CA LEU A 243 -8.47 3.13 -17.41
C LEU A 243 -9.84 3.23 -18.11
N ARG A 244 -10.05 4.21 -18.96
CA ARG A 244 -11.24 4.24 -19.83
C ARG A 244 -11.25 3.11 -20.85
N ASP A 245 -10.07 2.79 -21.40
CA ASP A 245 -9.90 1.68 -22.35
C ASP A 245 -9.88 0.31 -21.65
N ASN A 246 -9.68 0.28 -20.32
CA ASN A 246 -9.64 -0.92 -19.50
C ASN A 246 -10.64 -0.85 -18.32
N PRO A 247 -11.96 -0.81 -18.57
CA PRO A 247 -12.98 -0.53 -17.57
C PRO A 247 -13.10 -1.62 -16.48
N GLN A 248 -12.55 -2.82 -16.72
CA GLN A 248 -12.48 -3.91 -15.74
C GLN A 248 -11.37 -3.72 -14.71
N CYS A 249 -10.44 -2.80 -14.92
CA CYS A 249 -9.36 -2.53 -13.99
C CYS A 249 -9.80 -1.50 -12.94
N LEU A 250 -9.96 -1.91 -11.70
CA LEU A 250 -10.27 -1.02 -10.60
C LEU A 250 -9.02 -0.18 -10.24
N ALA A 251 -9.12 1.12 -10.33
CA ALA A 251 -8.09 2.02 -9.81
C ALA A 251 -8.33 2.30 -8.32
N ILE A 252 -7.34 2.01 -7.48
CA ILE A 252 -7.33 2.35 -6.06
C ILE A 252 -6.22 3.38 -5.84
N VAL A 253 -6.56 4.51 -5.24
CA VAL A 253 -5.63 5.60 -4.92
C VAL A 253 -5.46 5.64 -3.40
N ASP A 254 -4.24 5.35 -2.92
CA ASP A 254 -3.86 5.44 -1.51
C ASP A 254 -3.20 6.80 -1.23
N ASP A 255 -3.99 7.77 -0.79
CA ASP A 255 -3.51 9.10 -0.40
C ASP A 255 -3.18 9.15 1.09
N PHE A 256 -2.11 8.44 1.46
CA PHE A 256 -1.70 8.34 2.86
C PHE A 256 -1.05 9.62 3.38
N TRP A 257 -0.54 10.51 2.51
CA TRP A 257 0.12 11.75 2.88
C TRP A 257 -0.87 12.93 2.94
N GLY A 258 -1.89 12.93 2.11
CA GLY A 258 -3.06 13.81 2.13
C GLY A 258 -2.77 15.27 2.44
N PRO A 259 -3.28 15.79 3.58
CA PRO A 259 -3.12 17.20 3.97
C PRO A 259 -1.69 17.67 4.25
N LEU A 260 -0.73 16.76 4.34
CA LEU A 260 0.71 17.10 4.49
C LEU A 260 1.41 17.34 3.14
N SER A 261 0.74 17.10 2.02
CA SER A 261 1.30 17.31 0.69
C SER A 261 1.25 18.77 0.27
N GLN A 262 2.30 19.23 -0.42
CA GLN A 262 2.33 20.51 -1.15
C GLN A 262 1.91 20.34 -2.62
N GLN A 263 1.85 19.10 -3.10
CA GLN A 263 1.47 18.82 -4.48
C GLN A 263 -0.04 18.76 -4.63
N PRO A 264 -0.59 19.23 -5.75
CA PRO A 264 -2.00 19.09 -6.04
C PRO A 264 -2.39 17.61 -6.19
N LEU A 265 -3.62 17.28 -5.83
CA LEU A 265 -4.16 15.93 -6.01
C LEU A 265 -4.59 15.74 -7.48
N HIS A 266 -3.93 14.83 -8.16
CA HIS A 266 -4.30 14.41 -9.52
C HIS A 266 -4.80 12.97 -9.48
N LEU A 267 -6.13 12.78 -9.67
CA LEU A 267 -6.71 11.45 -9.72
C LEU A 267 -6.46 10.79 -11.08
N PRO A 268 -6.10 9.48 -11.11
CA PRO A 268 -5.89 8.72 -12.33
C PRO A 268 -7.20 8.25 -12.99
N PHE A 269 -8.37 8.55 -12.42
CA PHE A 269 -9.69 8.16 -12.90
C PHE A 269 -10.67 9.33 -12.82
N ASP A 270 -11.79 9.19 -13.53
CA ASP A 270 -12.86 10.20 -13.60
C ASP A 270 -14.06 9.73 -12.75
N GLY A 271 -14.61 10.61 -11.93
CA GLY A 271 -15.82 10.37 -11.14
C GLY A 271 -15.71 9.10 -10.27
N ASP A 272 -16.71 8.24 -10.34
CA ASP A 272 -16.85 7.05 -9.52
C ASP A 272 -16.14 5.79 -10.06
N ARG A 273 -15.25 5.94 -11.05
CA ARG A 273 -14.59 4.80 -11.72
C ARG A 273 -13.43 4.19 -10.94
N GLY A 274 -13.12 4.71 -9.76
CA GLY A 274 -12.07 4.23 -8.89
C GLY A 274 -12.42 4.38 -7.43
N LEU A 275 -11.50 4.00 -6.58
CA LEU A 275 -11.56 4.18 -5.15
C LEU A 275 -10.45 5.13 -4.70
N TYR A 276 -10.81 6.25 -4.10
CA TYR A 276 -9.88 7.13 -3.39
C TYR A 276 -9.92 6.82 -1.91
N VAL A 277 -8.76 6.64 -1.30
CA VAL A 277 -8.60 6.36 0.13
C VAL A 277 -7.69 7.41 0.76
N LEU A 278 -8.21 8.16 1.72
CA LEU A 278 -7.49 9.13 2.53
C LEU A 278 -7.18 8.53 3.90
N SER A 279 -5.91 8.27 4.19
CA SER A 279 -5.49 7.82 5.53
C SER A 279 -5.36 9.00 6.49
N LEU A 280 -5.98 8.92 7.67
CA LEU A 280 -5.83 9.94 8.71
C LEU A 280 -4.57 9.74 9.57
N SER A 281 -3.89 8.61 9.42
CA SER A 281 -2.79 8.19 10.30
C SER A 281 -1.58 9.10 10.26
N LYS A 282 -1.29 9.77 9.13
CA LYS A 282 -0.06 10.56 8.97
C LYS A 282 -0.20 12.01 9.41
N PHE A 283 -1.40 12.54 9.44
CA PHE A 283 -1.61 13.94 9.80
C PHE A 283 -2.40 14.16 11.11
N LEU A 284 -3.06 13.13 11.64
CA LEU A 284 -3.73 13.18 12.94
C LEU A 284 -3.03 12.29 13.98
N SER A 285 -3.12 10.98 13.82
CA SER A 285 -2.43 10.00 14.66
C SER A 285 -2.45 8.62 14.01
N PRO A 286 -1.33 7.87 14.04
CA PRO A 286 -1.31 6.50 13.58
C PRO A 286 -2.20 5.56 14.41
N ASP A 287 -2.49 5.90 15.67
CA ASP A 287 -3.28 5.08 16.60
C ASP A 287 -4.79 5.16 16.35
N LEU A 288 -5.28 6.20 15.69
CA LEU A 288 -6.71 6.33 15.34
C LEU A 288 -7.21 5.20 14.44
N ARG A 289 -6.36 4.67 13.57
CA ARG A 289 -6.70 3.62 12.61
C ARG A 289 -7.97 3.92 11.82
N ILE A 290 -8.04 5.13 11.23
CA ILE A 290 -9.17 5.60 10.43
C ILE A 290 -8.69 5.98 9.04
N ALA A 291 -9.48 5.62 8.03
CA ALA A 291 -9.40 6.15 6.67
C ALA A 291 -10.79 6.54 6.16
N LEU A 292 -10.82 7.51 5.26
CA LEU A 292 -11.99 7.86 4.49
C LEU A 292 -11.84 7.31 3.08
N ALA A 293 -12.89 6.68 2.55
CA ALA A 293 -12.88 6.16 1.19
C ALA A 293 -14.04 6.74 0.37
N CYS A 294 -13.76 7.13 -0.86
CA CYS A 294 -14.75 7.62 -1.83
C CYS A 294 -14.64 6.81 -3.12
N GLY A 295 -15.77 6.39 -3.66
CA GLY A 295 -15.83 5.58 -4.87
C GLY A 295 -17.26 5.44 -5.37
N SER A 296 -17.51 4.50 -6.29
CA SER A 296 -18.86 4.27 -6.77
C SER A 296 -19.78 3.81 -5.63
N PRO A 297 -21.07 4.19 -5.65
CA PRO A 297 -22.03 3.73 -4.64
C PRO A 297 -22.07 2.21 -4.52
N THR A 298 -22.00 1.49 -5.62
CA THR A 298 -22.00 0.01 -5.65
C THR A 298 -20.78 -0.58 -4.94
N LEU A 299 -19.58 -0.05 -5.21
CA LEU A 299 -18.35 -0.49 -4.55
C LEU A 299 -18.39 -0.20 -3.06
N LEU A 300 -18.75 1.03 -2.67
CA LEU A 300 -18.86 1.41 -1.25
C LEU A 300 -19.91 0.59 -0.50
N GLN A 301 -21.05 0.27 -1.14
CA GLN A 301 -22.07 -0.59 -0.56
C GLN A 301 -21.55 -2.01 -0.31
N ALA A 302 -20.79 -2.58 -1.26
CA ALA A 302 -20.19 -3.90 -1.10
C ALA A 302 -19.11 -3.90 0.01
N MET A 303 -18.25 -2.88 0.06
CA MET A 303 -17.25 -2.71 1.12
C MET A 303 -17.91 -2.58 2.50
N ARG A 304 -19.03 -1.83 2.61
CA ARG A 304 -19.80 -1.72 3.86
C ARG A 304 -20.48 -3.02 4.25
N ALA A 305 -20.97 -3.81 3.30
CA ALA A 305 -21.52 -5.12 3.59
C ALA A 305 -20.48 -6.05 4.23
N ASP A 306 -19.24 -6.03 3.71
CA ASP A 306 -18.09 -6.76 4.30
C ASP A 306 -17.73 -6.21 5.69
N GLN A 307 -17.68 -4.88 5.85
CA GLN A 307 -17.47 -4.22 7.13
C GLN A 307 -18.54 -4.60 8.16
N TYR A 308 -19.80 -4.72 7.74
CA TYR A 308 -20.89 -5.07 8.65
C TYR A 308 -20.79 -6.50 9.21
N ILE A 309 -20.15 -7.42 8.47
CA ILE A 309 -19.91 -8.79 8.93
C ILE A 309 -18.83 -8.83 10.03
N SER A 310 -17.86 -7.93 9.98
CA SER A 310 -16.73 -7.87 10.92
C SER A 310 -16.95 -6.84 12.05
N GLU A 311 -16.43 -5.65 11.89
CA GLU A 311 -16.45 -4.57 12.90
C GLU A 311 -17.76 -3.76 12.91
N ARG A 312 -18.64 -3.97 11.95
CA ARG A 312 -19.89 -3.25 11.68
C ARG A 312 -19.71 -1.79 11.28
N TRP A 313 -19.02 -1.01 12.09
CA TRP A 313 -18.62 0.39 11.84
C TRP A 313 -17.36 0.72 12.64
N VAL A 314 -16.65 1.74 12.23
CA VAL A 314 -15.57 2.30 13.03
C VAL A 314 -16.16 3.01 14.26
N SER A 315 -15.60 2.78 15.43
CA SER A 315 -16.09 3.39 16.68
C SER A 315 -16.42 4.88 16.51
N HIS A 316 -17.64 5.28 16.86
CA HIS A 316 -18.05 6.69 16.83
C HIS A 316 -17.21 7.56 17.76
N ILE A 317 -16.68 6.99 18.85
CA ILE A 317 -15.75 7.69 19.76
C ILE A 317 -14.47 8.05 18.99
N LEU A 318 -13.89 7.10 18.25
CA LEU A 318 -12.71 7.36 17.43
C LEU A 318 -12.98 8.34 16.29
N GLN A 319 -14.14 8.24 15.64
CA GLN A 319 -14.55 9.18 14.61
C GLN A 319 -14.71 10.60 15.16
N GLN A 320 -15.29 10.77 16.37
CA GLN A 320 -15.43 12.07 17.03
C GLN A 320 -14.07 12.66 17.39
N ILE A 321 -13.17 11.84 17.95
CA ILE A 321 -11.80 12.25 18.26
C ILE A 321 -11.07 12.70 16.97
N ALA A 322 -11.17 11.92 15.91
CA ALA A 322 -10.55 12.25 14.63
C ALA A 322 -11.08 13.57 14.04
N ALA A 323 -12.39 13.79 14.12
CA ALA A 323 -13.00 15.03 13.65
C ALA A 323 -12.54 16.24 14.48
N GLY A 324 -12.50 16.10 15.81
CA GLY A 324 -12.00 17.14 16.72
C GLY A 324 -10.55 17.51 16.44
N LEU A 325 -9.67 16.52 16.36
CA LEU A 325 -8.24 16.71 16.03
C LEU A 325 -8.04 17.35 14.65
N TRP A 326 -8.83 16.93 13.65
CA TRP A 326 -8.73 17.53 12.32
C TRP A 326 -9.16 18.99 12.31
N GLY A 327 -10.30 19.29 12.95
CA GLY A 327 -10.78 20.66 13.11
C GLY A 327 -9.76 21.56 13.83
N GLN A 328 -9.21 21.09 14.94
CA GLN A 328 -8.17 21.78 15.69
C GLN A 328 -6.92 22.00 14.85
N ALA A 329 -6.41 20.96 14.18
CA ALA A 329 -5.21 21.05 13.34
C ALA A 329 -5.36 22.06 12.20
N LEU A 330 -6.57 22.19 11.63
CA LEU A 330 -6.88 23.21 10.62
C LEU A 330 -6.89 24.62 11.23
N GLN A 331 -7.54 24.82 12.38
CA GLN A 331 -7.66 26.11 13.04
C GLN A 331 -6.30 26.64 13.51
N GLU A 332 -5.46 25.79 14.05
CA GLU A 332 -4.15 26.13 14.57
C GLU A 332 -3.06 26.21 13.49
N GLY A 333 -3.34 25.87 12.24
CA GLY A 333 -2.33 25.80 11.17
C GLY A 333 -1.28 24.69 11.36
N GLN A 334 -1.60 23.65 12.17
CA GLN A 334 -0.69 22.57 12.51
C GLN A 334 -0.26 21.78 11.28
N LEU A 335 -1.21 21.48 10.38
CA LEU A 335 -0.93 20.74 9.16
C LEU A 335 0.09 21.45 8.28
N GLN A 336 -0.05 22.77 8.15
CA GLN A 336 0.89 23.58 7.37
C GLN A 336 2.29 23.62 8.00
N ARG A 337 2.39 23.73 9.32
CA ARG A 337 3.68 23.66 10.02
C ARG A 337 4.36 22.30 9.80
N ALA A 338 3.60 21.20 9.93
CA ALA A 338 4.12 19.86 9.71
C ALA A 338 4.60 19.66 8.25
N GLN A 339 3.77 20.07 7.29
CA GLN A 339 4.10 20.07 5.87
C GLN A 339 5.44 20.78 5.58
N GLN A 340 5.58 22.01 6.06
CA GLN A 340 6.79 22.80 5.87
C GLN A 340 8.03 22.17 6.54
N ALA A 341 7.86 21.65 7.76
CA ALA A 341 8.96 21.01 8.50
C ALA A 341 9.49 19.75 7.79
N TYR A 342 8.60 18.87 7.32
CA TYR A 342 9.02 17.67 6.58
C TYR A 342 9.67 18.03 5.26
N GLN A 343 9.10 18.99 4.52
CA GLN A 343 9.66 19.41 3.22
C GLN A 343 11.04 20.05 3.40
N ALA A 344 11.21 20.94 4.37
CA ALA A 344 12.50 21.59 4.63
C ALA A 344 13.62 20.58 4.97
N ARG A 345 13.31 19.56 5.80
CA ARG A 345 14.27 18.48 6.11
C ARG A 345 14.69 17.70 4.85
N ARG A 346 13.70 17.40 4.00
CA ARG A 346 13.93 16.68 2.75
C ARG A 346 14.77 17.48 1.78
N ASP A 347 14.38 18.72 1.51
CA ASP A 347 15.04 19.59 0.54
C ASP A 347 16.50 19.85 0.93
N GLU A 348 16.76 20.13 2.21
CA GLU A 348 18.11 20.35 2.69
C GLU A 348 18.98 19.09 2.54
N LEU A 349 18.47 17.91 2.89
CA LEU A 349 19.24 16.66 2.75
C LEU A 349 19.50 16.35 1.27
N VAL A 350 18.49 16.48 0.39
CA VAL A 350 18.63 16.25 -1.05
C VAL A 350 19.65 17.23 -1.65
N GLN A 351 19.58 18.50 -1.30
CA GLN A 351 20.55 19.52 -1.76
C GLN A 351 21.98 19.14 -1.38
N ARG A 352 22.21 18.73 -0.13
CA ARG A 352 23.54 18.32 0.35
C ARG A 352 24.03 17.05 -0.36
N LEU A 353 23.19 16.05 -0.55
CA LEU A 353 23.55 14.82 -1.26
C LEU A 353 23.87 15.08 -2.73
N ASN A 354 23.10 15.93 -3.40
CA ASN A 354 23.37 16.30 -4.79
C ASN A 354 24.72 17.03 -4.94
N ALA A 355 25.05 17.90 -3.98
CA ALA A 355 26.34 18.58 -3.97
C ALA A 355 27.53 17.61 -3.76
N LEU A 356 27.36 16.59 -2.89
CA LEU A 356 28.41 15.61 -2.58
C LEU A 356 28.62 14.59 -3.69
N ASN A 357 27.53 14.12 -4.31
CA ASN A 357 27.56 13.00 -5.27
C ASN A 357 27.61 13.45 -6.73
N HIS A 358 27.44 14.74 -7.01
CA HIS A 358 27.31 15.29 -8.37
C HIS A 358 26.18 14.57 -9.16
N THR A 359 25.14 14.10 -8.44
CA THR A 359 23.97 13.37 -8.97
C THR A 359 22.72 14.16 -8.68
N ALA A 360 21.79 14.21 -9.62
CA ALA A 360 20.48 14.80 -9.37
C ALA A 360 19.56 13.74 -8.73
N LEU A 361 19.45 13.77 -7.40
CA LEU A 361 18.33 13.09 -6.75
C LEU A 361 17.06 13.88 -7.08
N ALA A 362 16.01 13.16 -7.48
CA ALA A 362 14.76 13.78 -7.84
C ALA A 362 14.15 14.60 -6.70
N ALA A 363 13.61 15.75 -7.04
CA ALA A 363 12.71 16.48 -6.16
C ALA A 363 11.51 15.57 -5.79
N GLY A 364 10.97 15.74 -4.59
CA GLY A 364 9.83 14.96 -4.13
C GLY A 364 9.38 15.47 -2.77
N GLU A 365 8.41 14.80 -2.20
CA GLU A 365 7.87 15.17 -0.89
C GLU A 365 7.73 13.94 0.03
N GLY A 366 7.21 14.18 1.22
CA GLY A 366 6.94 13.11 2.17
C GLY A 366 8.10 12.76 3.07
N LEU A 367 7.93 11.65 3.76
CA LEU A 367 8.71 11.25 4.91
C LEU A 367 10.03 10.56 4.56
N HIS A 368 10.13 9.99 3.35
CA HIS A 368 11.20 9.06 3.00
C HIS A 368 12.02 9.52 1.81
N LEU A 369 13.31 9.15 1.82
CA LEU A 369 14.18 9.15 0.65
C LEU A 369 14.46 7.71 0.22
N TRP A 370 14.49 7.49 -1.08
CA TRP A 370 14.89 6.24 -1.71
C TRP A 370 16.21 6.46 -2.42
N LEU A 371 17.28 5.88 -1.86
CA LEU A 371 18.66 6.13 -2.30
C LEU A 371 19.20 4.86 -2.95
N PRO A 372 19.43 4.83 -4.26
CA PRO A 372 20.11 3.72 -4.92
C PRO A 372 21.49 3.48 -4.34
N VAL A 373 21.83 2.23 -4.09
CA VAL A 373 23.12 1.80 -3.55
C VAL A 373 23.66 0.60 -4.33
N ARG A 374 24.97 0.35 -4.24
CA ARG A 374 25.58 -0.82 -4.87
C ARG A 374 25.28 -2.11 -4.10
N SER A 375 25.25 -2.04 -2.78
CA SER A 375 24.96 -3.13 -1.87
C SER A 375 24.19 -2.61 -0.66
N GLU A 376 22.94 -3.08 -0.49
CA GLU A 376 22.10 -2.71 0.65
C GLU A 376 22.75 -3.11 1.99
N THR A 377 23.32 -4.32 2.05
CA THR A 377 23.95 -4.83 3.25
C THR A 377 25.16 -4.00 3.64
N ALA A 378 26.10 -3.73 2.70
CA ALA A 378 27.27 -2.94 2.96
C ALA A 378 26.91 -1.50 3.36
N ALA A 379 25.96 -0.88 2.65
CA ALA A 379 25.49 0.47 2.94
C ALA A 379 24.83 0.54 4.33
N ALA A 380 23.94 -0.40 4.65
CA ALA A 380 23.29 -0.43 5.96
C ALA A 380 24.27 -0.68 7.12
N GLN A 381 25.27 -1.54 6.92
CA GLN A 381 26.33 -1.76 7.90
C GLN A 381 27.18 -0.51 8.15
N LEU A 382 27.56 0.21 7.09
CA LEU A 382 28.28 1.47 7.21
C LEU A 382 27.47 2.50 7.98
N MET A 383 26.20 2.66 7.64
CA MET A 383 25.30 3.57 8.36
C MET A 383 25.16 3.19 9.84
N ALA A 384 25.03 1.90 10.14
CA ALA A 384 24.92 1.41 11.52
C ALA A 384 26.21 1.73 12.33
N GLN A 385 27.40 1.57 11.74
CA GLN A 385 28.68 1.93 12.38
C GLN A 385 28.78 3.44 12.69
N ARG A 386 28.05 4.27 11.95
CA ARG A 386 27.98 5.73 12.13
C ARG A 386 26.81 6.17 13.06
N GLY A 387 26.09 5.21 13.66
CA GLY A 387 24.98 5.49 14.55
C GLY A 387 23.63 5.75 13.88
N TRP A 388 23.48 5.38 12.59
CA TRP A 388 22.23 5.53 11.85
C TRP A 388 21.59 4.17 11.56
N LEU A 389 20.36 3.95 11.98
CA LEU A 389 19.60 2.77 11.62
C LEU A 389 18.77 3.07 10.38
N VAL A 390 19.10 2.49 9.23
CA VAL A 390 18.40 2.67 7.96
C VAL A 390 17.65 1.38 7.55
N GLN A 391 16.74 1.49 6.60
CA GLN A 391 16.00 0.36 6.06
C GLN A 391 16.55 -0.04 4.70
N GLY A 392 16.99 -1.29 4.55
CA GLY A 392 17.30 -1.86 3.23
C GLY A 392 16.06 -1.93 2.34
N GLY A 393 16.26 -1.80 1.04
CA GLY A 393 15.18 -1.73 0.05
C GLY A 393 14.54 -3.07 -0.29
N GLU A 394 15.18 -4.19 0.04
CA GLU A 394 14.73 -5.53 -0.36
C GLU A 394 13.23 -5.78 -0.10
N PRO A 395 12.62 -5.43 1.06
CA PRO A 395 11.19 -5.67 1.29
C PRO A 395 10.25 -4.87 0.39
N PHE A 396 10.74 -3.78 -0.21
CA PHE A 396 9.97 -2.88 -1.07
C PHE A 396 10.04 -3.27 -2.56
N ARG A 397 11.01 -4.09 -2.93
CA ARG A 397 11.36 -4.33 -4.33
C ARG A 397 10.67 -5.55 -4.90
N LEU A 398 10.18 -5.40 -6.12
CA LEU A 398 9.74 -6.51 -6.98
C LEU A 398 10.75 -6.73 -8.12
N LYS A 399 11.15 -5.67 -8.82
CA LYS A 399 12.12 -5.69 -9.93
C LYS A 399 13.15 -4.56 -9.86
N CYS A 400 12.85 -3.46 -9.16
CA CYS A 400 13.75 -2.32 -9.10
C CYS A 400 15.09 -2.67 -8.41
N GLY A 401 16.12 -1.86 -8.64
CA GLY A 401 17.47 -2.08 -8.15
C GLY A 401 17.61 -1.89 -6.63
N PRO A 402 18.79 -2.27 -6.07
CA PRO A 402 19.07 -2.15 -4.65
C PRO A 402 19.10 -0.68 -4.20
N ALA A 403 18.54 -0.42 -3.02
CA ALA A 403 18.46 0.92 -2.46
C ALA A 403 18.34 0.90 -0.92
N LEU A 404 18.52 2.05 -0.30
CA LEU A 404 18.16 2.30 1.09
C LEU A 404 16.92 3.19 1.15
N ARG A 405 15.99 2.89 2.05
CA ARG A 405 14.97 3.84 2.47
C ARG A 405 15.42 4.55 3.74
N VAL A 406 15.45 5.87 3.69
CA VAL A 406 15.82 6.74 4.80
C VAL A 406 14.62 7.58 5.22
N SER A 407 14.19 7.46 6.47
CA SER A 407 13.09 8.24 7.05
C SER A 407 13.63 9.53 7.68
N LEU A 408 12.97 10.66 7.42
CA LEU A 408 13.41 11.99 7.87
C LEU A 408 12.60 12.51 9.07
N ALA A 409 11.69 11.72 9.63
CA ALA A 409 10.79 12.16 10.69
C ALA A 409 11.52 12.74 11.89
N ASN A 410 12.55 12.03 12.36
CA ASN A 410 13.25 12.33 13.61
C ASN A 410 14.63 12.96 13.39
N VAL A 411 14.94 13.44 12.17
CA VAL A 411 16.21 14.09 11.86
C VAL A 411 16.15 15.55 12.28
N THR A 412 17.07 15.94 13.14
CA THR A 412 17.23 17.35 13.53
C THR A 412 18.04 18.13 12.49
N PRO A 413 17.90 19.46 12.41
CA PRO A 413 18.70 20.27 11.48
C PRO A 413 20.23 20.09 11.63
N THR A 414 20.70 19.90 12.86
CA THR A 414 22.13 19.67 13.16
C THR A 414 22.65 18.33 12.66
N GLN A 415 21.77 17.37 12.46
CA GLN A 415 22.11 16.02 11.98
C GLN A 415 22.15 15.92 10.45
N LEU A 416 21.55 16.87 9.71
CA LEU A 416 21.44 16.79 8.25
C LEU A 416 22.81 16.79 7.53
N ALA A 417 23.76 17.60 8.00
CA ALA A 417 25.08 17.65 7.39
C ALA A 417 25.90 16.34 7.59
N PRO A 418 26.09 15.83 8.83
CA PRO A 418 26.76 14.54 9.02
C PRO A 418 26.00 13.38 8.35
N LEU A 419 24.67 13.36 8.37
CA LEU A 419 23.87 12.34 7.69
C LEU A 419 24.11 12.35 6.18
N ALA A 420 24.15 13.51 5.54
CA ALA A 420 24.43 13.63 4.11
C ALA A 420 25.79 13.06 3.74
N GLN A 421 26.84 13.34 4.55
CA GLN A 421 28.19 12.82 4.34
C GLN A 421 28.19 11.27 4.45
N ASP A 422 27.61 10.73 5.52
CA ASP A 422 27.57 9.29 5.76
C ASP A 422 26.75 8.55 4.70
N LEU A 423 25.64 9.12 4.25
CA LEU A 423 24.83 8.56 3.16
C LEU A 423 25.56 8.60 1.81
N SER A 424 26.29 9.68 1.52
CA SER A 424 27.11 9.78 0.31
C SER A 424 28.15 8.66 0.24
N GLU A 425 28.82 8.37 1.35
CA GLU A 425 29.77 7.25 1.44
C GLU A 425 29.06 5.90 1.32
N ALA A 426 27.89 5.74 1.97
CA ALA A 426 27.10 4.51 1.92
C ALA A 426 26.60 4.19 0.50
N MET A 427 26.22 5.20 -0.28
CA MET A 427 25.79 5.00 -1.67
C MET A 427 26.90 4.42 -2.56
N GLN A 428 28.17 4.65 -2.21
CA GLN A 428 29.32 4.12 -2.93
C GLN A 428 29.85 2.79 -2.36
N ALA A 429 29.38 2.37 -1.19
CA ALA A 429 29.84 1.16 -0.52
C ALA A 429 29.57 -0.07 -1.40
N ALA A 430 30.62 -0.83 -1.69
CA ALA A 430 30.52 -2.10 -2.41
C ALA A 430 30.41 -3.26 -1.41
N ALA A 431 29.80 -4.37 -1.83
CA ALA A 431 29.89 -5.61 -1.07
C ALA A 431 31.36 -6.02 -0.92
N ALA A 432 31.76 -6.46 0.28
CA ALA A 432 33.08 -7.04 0.46
C ALA A 432 33.17 -8.26 -0.49
N ILE A 433 34.22 -8.30 -1.30
CA ILE A 433 34.56 -9.48 -2.10
C ILE A 433 35.10 -10.49 -1.08
N ASN A 434 34.28 -11.51 -0.73
CA ASN A 434 34.73 -12.67 0.04
C ASN A 434 35.43 -13.67 -0.89
#